data_3038ef9e31c3fc0988b1a7202d0cac11
#
_entry.id   3038ef9e31c3fc0988b1a7202d0cac11
#
_cell.length_a   1.000
_cell.length_b   1.000
_cell.length_c   1.000
_cell.angle_alpha   90.00
_cell.angle_beta   90.00
_cell.angle_gamma   90.00
#
_symmetry.space_group_name_H-M   'P 1'
#
loop_
_entity.id
_entity.type
_entity.pdbx_description
1 polymer ?
#
loop_
_entity_poly.entity_id
_entity_poly.type
_entity_poly.pdbx_seq_one_letter_code
_entity_poly.pdbx_strand_id
1 'polypeptide(L)'
;HRYWIALLEAIQLGAVLWFEYVSHGTLDYYADIVVDNFTLIMILIAGVIGSLIAVFSLGYMEAFQKEHRDVRDRRNFFFFVLFLFLSAMFGLVVSNNLLYMYTFWEITSVCSFLLIGYTESRVAGNNSFKALWMNLLGGAAFAAAIIIMGLTYHSTALSHLVGLALAGMPVTVILALLLLCGFT
;
A
#
# COMPACT_ATOMS: atom_id res chain seq x y z
N HIS A 1 3.18 17.67 -15.74
CA HIS A 1 3.72 16.95 -14.57
C HIS A 1 2.87 15.76 -14.10
N ARG A 2 1.52 15.84 -14.17
CA ARG A 2 0.61 14.78 -13.69
C ARG A 2 0.82 13.44 -14.40
N TYR A 3 1.00 13.45 -15.71
CA TYR A 3 1.22 12.23 -16.51
C TYR A 3 2.57 11.56 -16.17
N TRP A 4 3.58 12.34 -15.79
CA TRP A 4 4.88 11.80 -15.40
C TRP A 4 4.83 11.01 -14.10
N ILE A 5 4.04 11.45 -13.11
CA ILE A 5 3.87 10.74 -11.85
C ILE A 5 3.17 9.39 -12.11
N ALA A 6 2.06 9.41 -12.84
CA ALA A 6 1.35 8.16 -13.21
C ALA A 6 2.23 7.20 -14.04
N LEU A 7 3.09 7.75 -14.93
CA LEU A 7 4.04 6.96 -15.69
C LEU A 7 5.11 6.33 -14.79
N LEU A 8 5.65 7.07 -13.83
CA LEU A 8 6.64 6.56 -12.89
C LEU A 8 6.06 5.47 -11.99
N GLU A 9 4.84 5.64 -11.48
CA GLU A 9 4.11 4.60 -10.73
C GLU A 9 3.92 3.34 -11.58
N ALA A 10 3.49 3.47 -12.83
CA ALA A 10 3.32 2.34 -13.74
C ALA A 10 4.65 1.62 -14.04
N ILE A 11 5.74 2.38 -14.21
CA ILE A 11 7.10 1.81 -14.40
C ILE A 11 7.54 1.06 -13.16
N GLN A 12 7.33 1.62 -11.97
CA GLN A 12 7.72 1.02 -10.70
C GLN A 12 6.96 -0.30 -10.47
N LEU A 13 5.63 -0.29 -10.61
CA LEU A 13 4.82 -1.50 -10.52
C LEU A 13 5.25 -2.53 -11.58
N GLY A 14 5.46 -2.09 -12.83
CA GLY A 14 5.92 -2.95 -13.91
C GLY A 14 7.29 -3.58 -13.63
N ALA A 15 8.22 -2.84 -13.01
CA ALA A 15 9.54 -3.37 -12.63
C ALA A 15 9.45 -4.46 -11.56
N VAL A 16 8.57 -4.30 -10.57
CA VAL A 16 8.36 -5.30 -9.51
C VAL A 16 7.69 -6.56 -10.09
N LEU A 17 6.66 -6.40 -10.92
CA LEU A 17 5.99 -7.54 -11.58
C LEU A 17 6.93 -8.27 -12.55
N TRP A 18 7.77 -7.51 -13.28
CA TRP A 18 8.80 -8.10 -14.14
C TRP A 18 9.82 -8.90 -13.32
N PHE A 19 10.27 -8.35 -12.18
CA PHE A 19 11.18 -9.06 -11.28
C PHE A 19 10.54 -10.35 -10.76
N GLU A 20 9.30 -10.34 -10.33
CA GLU A 20 8.56 -11.52 -9.91
C GLU A 20 8.51 -12.58 -11.02
N TYR A 21 8.14 -12.16 -12.25
CA TYR A 21 8.05 -13.04 -13.40
C TYR A 21 9.40 -13.72 -13.74
N VAL A 22 10.49 -12.94 -13.76
CA VAL A 22 11.83 -13.45 -14.08
C VAL A 22 12.40 -14.33 -12.95
N SER A 23 12.08 -14.01 -11.70
CA SER A 23 12.55 -14.74 -10.53
C SER A 23 11.68 -15.95 -10.17
N HIS A 24 10.57 -16.15 -10.90
CA HIS A 24 9.67 -17.26 -10.66
C HIS A 24 10.40 -18.62 -10.79
N GLY A 25 10.42 -19.40 -9.69
CA GLY A 25 11.13 -20.69 -9.61
C GLY A 25 12.58 -20.61 -9.10
N THR A 26 13.13 -19.42 -8.88
CA THR A 26 14.44 -19.21 -8.24
C THR A 26 14.36 -18.72 -6.80
N LEU A 27 13.17 -18.29 -6.37
CA LEU A 27 12.91 -17.81 -5.02
C LEU A 27 12.41 -18.95 -4.13
N ASP A 28 12.91 -18.99 -2.90
CA ASP A 28 12.38 -19.90 -1.88
C ASP A 28 11.02 -19.42 -1.41
N TYR A 29 10.01 -20.29 -1.50
CA TYR A 29 8.65 -19.98 -1.05
C TYR A 29 8.47 -20.37 0.42
N TYR A 30 8.20 -19.37 1.24
CA TYR A 30 7.72 -19.53 2.60
C TYR A 30 6.18 -19.38 2.64
N ALA A 31 5.57 -19.57 3.82
CA ALA A 31 4.14 -19.28 3.96
C ALA A 31 3.84 -17.82 3.61
N ASP A 32 3.01 -17.58 2.61
CA ASP A 32 2.67 -16.24 2.13
C ASP A 32 1.80 -15.46 3.12
N ILE A 33 1.09 -16.17 3.99
CA ILE A 33 0.21 -15.62 5.02
C ILE A 33 0.71 -16.08 6.38
N VAL A 34 0.95 -15.13 7.27
CA VAL A 34 1.30 -15.39 8.67
C VAL A 34 0.36 -14.62 9.57
N VAL A 35 -0.23 -15.32 10.54
CA VAL A 35 -1.11 -14.73 11.54
C VAL A 35 -0.50 -14.98 12.91
N ASP A 36 0.08 -13.95 13.48
CA ASP A 36 0.62 -13.93 14.83
C ASP A 36 -0.18 -12.99 15.74
N ASN A 37 0.23 -12.84 16.99
CA ASN A 37 -0.45 -11.97 17.94
C ASN A 37 -0.41 -10.49 17.51
N PHE A 38 0.67 -10.07 16.86
CA PHE A 38 0.78 -8.70 16.32
C PHE A 38 -0.19 -8.48 15.17
N THR A 39 -0.26 -9.43 14.22
CA THR A 39 -1.22 -9.43 13.13
C THR A 39 -2.67 -9.36 13.63
N LEU A 40 -3.03 -10.13 14.67
CA LEU A 40 -4.35 -10.09 15.29
C LEU A 40 -4.70 -8.70 15.86
N ILE A 41 -3.75 -8.07 16.55
CA ILE A 41 -3.94 -6.71 17.08
C ILE A 41 -4.15 -5.72 15.93
N MET A 42 -3.35 -5.80 14.87
CA MET A 42 -3.47 -4.91 13.70
C MET A 42 -4.79 -5.10 12.96
N ILE A 43 -5.25 -6.35 12.78
CA ILE A 43 -6.55 -6.67 12.19
C ILE A 43 -7.70 -6.08 13.04
N LEU A 44 -7.62 -6.22 14.37
CA LEU A 44 -8.61 -5.64 15.28
C LEU A 44 -8.67 -4.11 15.15
N ILE A 45 -7.52 -3.45 15.17
CA ILE A 45 -7.44 -1.99 15.03
C ILE A 45 -8.02 -1.55 13.68
N ALA A 46 -7.55 -2.13 12.59
CA ALA A 46 -8.01 -1.79 11.24
C ALA A 46 -9.51 -2.10 11.07
N GLY A 47 -9.99 -3.24 11.58
CA GLY A 47 -11.39 -3.66 11.50
C GLY A 47 -12.32 -2.78 12.31
N VAL A 48 -12.01 -2.52 13.57
CA VAL A 48 -12.85 -1.67 14.44
C VAL A 48 -12.88 -0.23 13.93
N ILE A 49 -11.71 0.37 13.72
CA ILE A 49 -11.62 1.77 13.26
C ILE A 49 -12.21 1.91 11.84
N GLY A 50 -11.88 0.98 10.94
CA GLY A 50 -12.41 0.98 9.57
C GLY A 50 -13.92 0.84 9.52
N SER A 51 -14.50 -0.02 10.37
CA SER A 51 -15.96 -0.17 10.48
C SER A 51 -16.62 1.09 11.02
N LEU A 52 -16.04 1.74 12.04
CA LEU A 52 -16.53 3.00 12.58
C LEU A 52 -16.50 4.12 11.53
N ILE A 53 -15.41 4.21 10.76
CA ILE A 53 -15.28 5.17 9.65
C ILE A 53 -16.34 4.89 8.59
N ALA A 54 -16.57 3.62 8.21
CA ALA A 54 -17.57 3.27 7.22
C ALA A 54 -18.99 3.68 7.66
N VAL A 55 -19.36 3.38 8.92
CA VAL A 55 -20.66 3.77 9.48
C VAL A 55 -20.80 5.29 9.56
N PHE A 56 -19.78 5.99 10.07
CA PHE A 56 -19.79 7.46 10.12
C PHE A 56 -19.93 8.07 8.72
N SER A 57 -19.24 7.52 7.73
CA SER A 57 -19.25 8.02 6.35
C SER A 57 -20.64 7.96 5.70
N LEU A 58 -21.55 7.09 6.14
CA LEU A 58 -22.92 7.03 5.62
C LEU A 58 -23.66 8.35 5.85
N GLY A 59 -23.69 8.83 7.09
CA GLY A 59 -24.32 10.10 7.42
C GLY A 59 -23.53 11.31 6.91
N TYR A 60 -22.21 11.25 7.01
CA TYR A 60 -21.34 12.34 6.54
C TYR A 60 -21.49 12.61 5.04
N MET A 61 -21.45 11.57 4.20
CA MET A 61 -21.56 11.74 2.74
C MET A 61 -22.95 12.21 2.31
N GLU A 62 -24.00 11.83 3.05
CA GLU A 62 -25.34 12.37 2.80
C GLU A 62 -25.41 13.87 3.10
N ALA A 63 -24.89 14.31 4.25
CA ALA A 63 -24.84 15.71 4.64
C ALA A 63 -23.96 16.52 3.67
N PHE A 64 -22.79 16.00 3.35
CA PHE A 64 -21.85 16.62 2.41
C PHE A 64 -22.48 16.88 1.05
N GLN A 65 -23.21 15.91 0.49
CA GLN A 65 -23.84 16.05 -0.82
C GLN A 65 -25.02 17.02 -0.82
N LYS A 66 -25.72 17.18 0.33
CA LYS A 66 -26.78 18.21 0.48
C LYS A 66 -26.21 19.63 0.50
N GLU A 67 -25.04 19.80 1.10
CA GLU A 67 -24.37 21.09 1.23
C GLU A 67 -23.61 21.48 -0.05
N HIS A 68 -22.97 20.52 -0.71
CA HIS A 68 -22.14 20.72 -1.90
C HIS A 68 -22.82 20.15 -3.16
N ARG A 69 -23.90 20.79 -3.60
CA ARG A 69 -24.69 20.38 -4.78
C ARG A 69 -23.96 20.56 -6.10
N ASP A 70 -22.89 21.33 -6.12
CA ASP A 70 -21.98 21.54 -7.25
C ASP A 70 -21.03 20.34 -7.48
N VAL A 71 -20.82 19.51 -6.45
CA VAL A 71 -20.03 18.30 -6.55
C VAL A 71 -20.88 17.14 -7.07
N ARG A 72 -20.39 16.45 -8.10
CA ARG A 72 -21.06 15.28 -8.66
C ARG A 72 -21.26 14.20 -7.60
N ASP A 73 -22.50 13.71 -7.45
CA ASP A 73 -22.81 12.60 -6.54
C ASP A 73 -22.17 11.28 -7.04
N ARG A 74 -21.16 10.84 -6.33
CA ARG A 74 -20.45 9.59 -6.58
C ARG A 74 -20.25 8.78 -5.28
N ARG A 75 -21.25 8.83 -4.39
CA ARG A 75 -21.20 8.13 -3.10
C ARG A 75 -20.91 6.65 -3.22
N ASN A 76 -21.48 5.97 -4.22
CA ASN A 76 -21.20 4.56 -4.48
C ASN A 76 -19.73 4.31 -4.80
N PHE A 77 -19.11 5.19 -5.58
CA PHE A 77 -17.68 5.13 -5.88
C PHE A 77 -16.83 5.37 -4.61
N PHE A 78 -17.22 6.34 -3.78
CA PHE A 78 -16.54 6.60 -2.50
C PHE A 78 -16.53 5.35 -1.61
N PHE A 79 -17.69 4.70 -1.40
CA PHE A 79 -17.78 3.51 -0.58
C PHE A 79 -17.04 2.33 -1.20
N PHE A 80 -17.09 2.17 -2.51
CA PHE A 80 -16.30 1.14 -3.20
C PHE A 80 -14.80 1.31 -2.92
N VAL A 81 -14.27 2.52 -3.09
CA VAL A 81 -12.85 2.80 -2.85
C VAL A 81 -12.49 2.66 -1.37
N LEU A 82 -13.39 3.07 -0.45
CA LEU A 82 -13.18 2.91 0.99
C LEU A 82 -13.07 1.44 1.40
N PHE A 83 -13.98 0.58 0.91
CA PHE A 83 -13.91 -0.84 1.20
C PHE A 83 -12.74 -1.54 0.51
N LEU A 84 -12.37 -1.11 -0.69
CA LEU A 84 -11.16 -1.59 -1.37
C LEU A 84 -9.90 -1.25 -0.56
N PHE A 85 -9.82 -0.02 -0.03
CA PHE A 85 -8.75 0.40 0.87
C PHE A 85 -8.67 -0.49 2.12
N LEU A 86 -9.78 -0.71 2.81
CA LEU A 86 -9.83 -1.57 4.00
C LEU A 86 -9.42 -3.01 3.69
N SER A 87 -9.88 -3.55 2.56
CA SER A 87 -9.50 -4.90 2.12
C SER A 87 -8.00 -5.00 1.84
N ALA A 88 -7.41 -3.99 1.19
CA ALA A 88 -5.98 -3.94 0.95
C ALA A 88 -5.17 -3.81 2.25
N MET A 89 -5.65 -3.05 3.23
CA MET A 89 -5.04 -2.97 4.57
C MET A 89 -5.02 -4.33 5.28
N PHE A 90 -6.09 -5.11 5.21
CA PHE A 90 -6.10 -6.46 5.75
C PHE A 90 -5.11 -7.38 5.01
N GLY A 91 -5.08 -7.31 3.68
CA GLY A 91 -4.13 -8.07 2.88
C GLY A 91 -2.67 -7.76 3.24
N LEU A 92 -2.35 -6.46 3.42
CA LEU A 92 -1.03 -5.99 3.81
C LEU A 92 -0.60 -6.54 5.18
N VAL A 93 -1.52 -6.52 6.16
CA VAL A 93 -1.22 -6.94 7.55
C VAL A 93 -1.00 -8.44 7.67
N VAL A 94 -1.71 -9.27 6.90
CA VAL A 94 -1.57 -10.74 6.97
C VAL A 94 -0.47 -11.29 6.08
N SER A 95 0.05 -10.49 5.15
CA SER A 95 1.04 -10.93 4.18
C SER A 95 2.42 -11.11 4.82
N ASN A 96 3.05 -12.25 4.54
CA ASN A 96 4.46 -12.53 4.88
C ASN A 96 5.39 -12.38 3.67
N ASN A 97 4.84 -12.18 2.48
CA ASN A 97 5.59 -12.00 1.25
C ASN A 97 5.66 -10.52 0.89
N LEU A 98 6.89 -9.98 0.77
CA LEU A 98 7.12 -8.57 0.45
C LEU A 98 6.51 -8.13 -0.89
N LEU A 99 6.40 -9.02 -1.88
CA LEU A 99 5.74 -8.73 -3.16
C LEU A 99 4.24 -8.49 -2.97
N TYR A 100 3.56 -9.33 -2.18
CA TYR A 100 2.15 -9.14 -1.85
C TYR A 100 1.94 -7.91 -0.97
N MET A 101 2.81 -7.69 0.01
CA MET A 101 2.79 -6.47 0.83
C MET A 101 2.90 -5.23 -0.05
N TYR A 102 3.83 -5.21 -1.01
CA TYR A 102 4.00 -4.13 -1.96
C TYR A 102 2.75 -3.91 -2.81
N THR A 103 2.15 -4.98 -3.32
CA THR A 103 0.92 -4.89 -4.12
C THR A 103 -0.23 -4.29 -3.32
N PHE A 104 -0.45 -4.73 -2.08
CA PHE A 104 -1.47 -4.15 -1.21
C PHE A 104 -1.15 -2.70 -0.83
N TRP A 105 0.12 -2.37 -0.62
CA TRP A 105 0.58 -0.99 -0.41
C TRP A 105 0.20 -0.08 -1.59
N GLU A 106 0.47 -0.50 -2.82
CA GLU A 106 0.12 0.28 -4.02
C GLU A 106 -1.40 0.46 -4.15
N ILE A 107 -2.20 -0.58 -3.85
CA ILE A 107 -3.66 -0.45 -3.84
C ILE A 107 -4.11 0.61 -2.82
N THR A 108 -3.54 0.64 -1.62
CA THR A 108 -3.88 1.66 -0.62
C THR A 108 -3.49 3.06 -1.07
N SER A 109 -2.35 3.20 -1.77
CA SER A 109 -1.88 4.47 -2.35
C SER A 109 -2.86 5.01 -3.40
N VAL A 110 -3.29 4.16 -4.33
CA VAL A 110 -4.29 4.51 -5.34
C VAL A 110 -5.63 4.86 -4.70
N CYS A 111 -6.08 4.08 -3.73
CA CYS A 111 -7.33 4.37 -3.00
C CYS A 111 -7.27 5.74 -2.30
N SER A 112 -6.16 6.05 -1.63
CA SER A 112 -5.93 7.34 -0.97
C SER A 112 -5.98 8.49 -1.98
N PHE A 113 -5.30 8.35 -3.13
CA PHE A 113 -5.35 9.32 -4.21
C PHE A 113 -6.79 9.59 -4.69
N LEU A 114 -7.59 8.53 -4.88
CA LEU A 114 -8.97 8.63 -5.34
C LEU A 114 -9.89 9.27 -4.28
N LEU A 115 -9.69 8.95 -3.00
CA LEU A 115 -10.48 9.51 -1.90
C LEU A 115 -10.16 11.00 -1.68
N ILE A 116 -8.89 11.40 -1.69
CA ILE A 116 -8.47 12.80 -1.59
C ILE A 116 -8.99 13.62 -2.77
N GLY A 117 -8.97 13.02 -3.98
CA GLY A 117 -9.45 13.64 -5.22
C GLY A 117 -10.97 13.63 -5.40
N TYR A 118 -11.75 13.15 -4.43
CA TYR A 118 -13.20 12.92 -4.58
C TYR A 118 -13.99 14.13 -5.09
N THR A 119 -13.69 15.33 -4.59
CA THR A 119 -14.42 16.56 -4.94
C THR A 119 -14.10 17.09 -6.34
N GLU A 120 -13.10 16.54 -7.04
CA GLU A 120 -12.61 17.00 -8.35
C GLU A 120 -12.23 18.50 -8.41
N SER A 121 -12.19 19.18 -7.26
CA SER A 121 -11.74 20.56 -7.18
C SER A 121 -10.25 20.67 -7.52
N ARG A 122 -9.83 21.85 -7.99
CA ARG A 122 -8.41 22.11 -8.29
C ARG A 122 -7.50 21.89 -7.07
N VAL A 123 -8.01 22.23 -5.87
CA VAL A 123 -7.28 22.05 -4.61
C VAL A 123 -7.17 20.57 -4.26
N ALA A 124 -8.27 19.82 -4.30
CA ALA A 124 -8.28 18.38 -4.06
C ALA A 124 -7.38 17.63 -5.03
N GLY A 125 -7.44 17.98 -6.33
CA GLY A 125 -6.56 17.40 -7.33
C GLY A 125 -5.08 17.68 -7.09
N ASN A 126 -4.71 18.88 -6.64
CA ASN A 126 -3.31 19.18 -6.31
C ASN A 126 -2.85 18.42 -5.06
N ASN A 127 -3.71 18.28 -4.05
CA ASN A 127 -3.39 17.56 -2.82
C ASN A 127 -3.32 16.05 -3.03
N SER A 128 -4.20 15.47 -3.85
CA SER A 128 -4.11 14.05 -4.22
C SER A 128 -2.81 13.72 -4.96
N PHE A 129 -2.36 14.59 -5.89
CA PHE A 129 -1.07 14.41 -6.55
C PHE A 129 0.14 14.61 -5.64
N LYS A 130 0.04 15.47 -4.60
CA LYS A 130 1.10 15.56 -3.58
C LYS A 130 1.22 14.26 -2.78
N ALA A 131 0.08 13.71 -2.35
CA ALA A 131 0.07 12.43 -1.64
C ALA A 131 0.65 11.30 -2.50
N LEU A 132 0.25 11.23 -3.78
CA LEU A 132 0.78 10.25 -4.71
C LEU A 132 2.30 10.38 -4.90
N TRP A 133 2.83 11.61 -4.98
CA TRP A 133 4.26 11.84 -5.08
C TRP A 133 5.04 11.36 -3.86
N MET A 134 4.51 11.56 -2.66
CA MET A 134 5.12 11.06 -1.42
C MET A 134 5.13 9.53 -1.41
N ASN A 135 4.00 8.91 -1.74
CA ASN A 135 3.88 7.45 -1.84
C ASN A 135 4.83 6.86 -2.90
N LEU A 136 5.04 7.54 -4.04
CA LEU A 136 5.98 7.13 -5.08
C LEU A 136 7.41 6.98 -4.52
N LEU A 137 7.87 7.91 -3.68
CA LEU A 137 9.18 7.82 -3.06
C LEU A 137 9.29 6.62 -2.11
N GLY A 138 8.27 6.40 -1.28
CA GLY A 138 8.19 5.24 -0.39
C GLY A 138 8.12 3.92 -1.14
N GLY A 139 7.27 3.85 -2.16
CA GLY A 139 7.13 2.68 -3.02
C GLY A 139 8.43 2.34 -3.78
N ALA A 140 9.18 3.36 -4.27
CA ALA A 140 10.48 3.14 -4.88
C ALA A 140 11.49 2.52 -3.91
N ALA A 141 11.51 2.99 -2.65
CA ALA A 141 12.36 2.40 -1.62
C ALA A 141 11.93 0.95 -1.30
N PHE A 142 10.62 0.69 -1.23
CA PHE A 142 10.11 -0.66 -1.00
C PHE A 142 10.47 -1.61 -2.16
N ALA A 143 10.25 -1.19 -3.41
CA ALA A 143 10.62 -1.97 -4.59
C ALA A 143 12.13 -2.30 -4.62
N ALA A 144 12.99 -1.30 -4.30
CA ALA A 144 14.43 -1.52 -4.19
C ALA A 144 14.79 -2.55 -3.10
N ALA A 145 14.11 -2.51 -1.93
CA ALA A 145 14.31 -3.49 -0.87
C ALA A 145 13.96 -4.91 -1.33
N ILE A 146 12.84 -5.09 -2.04
CA ILE A 146 12.40 -6.38 -2.60
C ILE A 146 13.46 -6.93 -3.57
N ILE A 147 13.91 -6.09 -4.52
CA ILE A 147 14.89 -6.51 -5.52
C ILE A 147 16.21 -6.93 -4.87
N ILE A 148 16.72 -6.12 -3.93
CA ILE A 148 17.97 -6.43 -3.22
C ILE A 148 17.82 -7.73 -2.42
N MET A 149 16.70 -7.91 -1.71
CA MET A 149 16.45 -9.10 -0.93
C MET A 149 16.35 -10.35 -1.82
N GLY A 150 15.59 -10.28 -2.91
CA GLY A 150 15.44 -11.39 -3.85
C GLY A 150 16.76 -11.78 -4.52
N LEU A 151 17.57 -10.80 -4.95
CA LEU A 151 18.87 -11.08 -5.58
C LEU A 151 19.95 -11.58 -4.60
N THR A 152 19.90 -11.11 -3.35
CA THR A 152 20.96 -11.43 -2.37
C THR A 152 20.65 -12.71 -1.58
N TYR A 153 19.40 -12.88 -1.19
CA TYR A 153 18.98 -13.95 -0.28
C TYR A 153 18.01 -14.95 -0.92
N HIS A 154 17.66 -14.79 -2.21
CA HIS A 154 16.76 -15.66 -2.96
C HIS A 154 15.39 -15.89 -2.27
N SER A 155 14.94 -14.92 -1.49
CA SER A 155 13.68 -14.97 -0.74
C SER A 155 13.03 -13.61 -0.70
N THR A 156 11.69 -13.57 -0.65
CA THR A 156 10.88 -12.38 -0.45
C THR A 156 10.05 -12.44 0.83
N ALA A 157 10.27 -13.49 1.66
CA ALA A 157 9.52 -13.66 2.90
C ALA A 157 10.04 -12.74 4.01
N LEU A 158 9.12 -11.97 4.62
CA LEU A 158 9.45 -11.07 5.72
C LEU A 158 10.00 -11.84 6.94
N SER A 159 9.45 -13.00 7.26
CA SER A 159 9.93 -13.87 8.34
C SER A 159 11.37 -14.31 8.14
N HIS A 160 11.78 -14.57 6.87
CA HIS A 160 13.16 -14.89 6.53
C HIS A 160 14.09 -13.68 6.76
N LEU A 161 13.68 -12.47 6.34
CA LEU A 161 14.44 -11.24 6.59
C LEU A 161 14.67 -11.00 8.10
N VAL A 162 13.64 -11.20 8.92
CA VAL A 162 13.75 -11.09 10.37
C VAL A 162 14.72 -12.13 10.93
N GLY A 163 14.66 -13.38 10.44
CA GLY A 163 15.58 -14.44 10.82
C GLY A 163 17.04 -14.10 10.49
N LEU A 164 17.31 -13.55 9.29
CA LEU A 164 18.64 -13.09 8.88
C LEU A 164 19.16 -11.95 9.74
N ALA A 165 18.29 -10.97 10.08
CA ALA A 165 18.64 -9.86 10.95
C ALA A 165 19.00 -10.34 12.36
N LEU A 166 18.26 -11.29 12.93
CA LEU A 166 18.53 -11.90 14.23
C LEU A 166 19.81 -12.74 14.23
N ALA A 167 20.16 -13.34 13.08
CA ALA A 167 21.42 -14.07 12.90
C ALA A 167 22.65 -13.16 12.68
N GLY A 168 22.48 -11.82 12.71
CA GLY A 168 23.56 -10.85 12.52
C GLY A 168 24.05 -10.70 11.09
N MET A 169 23.26 -11.11 10.11
CA MET A 169 23.57 -10.93 8.68
C MET A 169 23.45 -9.46 8.24
N PRO A 170 24.20 -9.00 7.21
CA PRO A 170 24.22 -7.60 6.80
C PRO A 170 22.97 -7.19 6.00
N VAL A 171 21.81 -7.19 6.65
CA VAL A 171 20.51 -6.78 6.06
C VAL A 171 20.22 -5.29 6.24
N THR A 172 21.19 -4.51 6.69
CA THR A 172 21.02 -3.08 7.08
C THR A 172 20.45 -2.22 5.95
N VAL A 173 20.88 -2.44 4.70
CA VAL A 173 20.40 -1.66 3.55
C VAL A 173 18.92 -1.95 3.28
N ILE A 174 18.51 -3.21 3.34
CA ILE A 174 17.11 -3.62 3.13
C ILE A 174 16.23 -3.00 4.21
N LEU A 175 16.66 -3.12 5.49
CA LEU A 175 15.92 -2.52 6.61
C LEU A 175 15.83 -1.00 6.50
N ALA A 176 16.91 -0.31 6.08
CA ALA A 176 16.90 1.13 5.88
C ALA A 176 15.91 1.55 4.79
N LEU A 177 15.83 0.81 3.68
CA LEU A 177 14.87 1.07 2.60
C LEU A 177 13.41 0.84 3.04
N LEU A 178 13.16 -0.25 3.81
CA LEU A 178 11.82 -0.51 4.37
C LEU A 178 11.41 0.55 5.39
N LEU A 179 12.35 1.04 6.22
CA LEU A 179 12.09 2.15 7.13
C LEU A 179 11.79 3.44 6.35
N LEU A 180 12.54 3.74 5.29
CA LEU A 180 12.28 4.91 4.45
C LEU A 180 10.88 4.84 3.83
N CYS A 181 10.44 3.66 3.37
CA CYS A 181 9.07 3.45 2.91
C CYS A 181 8.04 3.78 4.00
N GLY A 182 8.28 3.37 5.25
CA GLY A 182 7.35 3.62 6.35
C GLY A 182 7.25 5.08 6.79
N PHE A 183 8.20 5.94 6.41
CA PHE A 183 8.21 7.37 6.75
C PHE A 183 7.60 8.27 5.66
N THR A 184 7.28 7.76 4.49
CA THR A 184 6.69 8.50 3.37
C THR A 184 5.19 8.32 3.30
#